data_3dec0804840d71b16fe986b64e2f2287
#
_entry.id   3dec0804840d71b16fe986b64e2f2287
#
_cell.length_a   1.000
_cell.length_b   1.000
_cell.length_c   1.000
_cell.angle_alpha   90.00
_cell.angle_beta   90.00
_cell.angle_gamma   90.00
#
_symmetry.space_group_name_H-M   'P 1'
#
loop_
_entity.id
_entity.type
_entity.pdbx_description
1 polymer ?
#
loop_
_entity_poly.entity_id
_entity_poly.type
_entity_poly.pdbx_seq_one_letter_code
_entity_poly.pdbx_strand_id
1 'polypeptide(L)'
;VDTTGMTQAEYRKAAVDAMLLRAGVNVQDPAKGAEEMRGYSLRDLAIECMARDGVGTTTSLLRMSKDDLWNEACRQFFNPTAAFPAILDNAIRKNIVQMYQEIPTTFQLWTTKGSVSDFKPTKDHSYLAGGAGEFLRVGENGELKADTPKTELLPQRQIDTFGRQFSMTRQAFINDEVGFITEMPGLYA
;
A
#
# COMPACT_ATOMS: atom_id res chain seq x y z
N VAL A 1 12.51 11.34 24.80
CA VAL A 1 11.08 10.95 24.84
C VAL A 1 10.95 9.80 25.83
N ASP A 2 10.03 9.91 26.79
CA ASP A 2 9.76 8.81 27.72
C ASP A 2 8.71 7.88 27.09
N THR A 3 9.19 6.80 26.48
CA THR A 3 8.36 5.75 25.87
C THR A 3 8.05 4.60 26.82
N THR A 4 8.51 4.68 28.06
CA THR A 4 8.51 3.58 29.06
C THR A 4 7.09 3.15 29.44
N GLY A 5 6.11 4.05 29.39
CA GLY A 5 4.71 3.77 29.72
C GLY A 5 3.84 3.31 28.54
N MET A 6 4.38 3.23 27.34
CA MET A 6 3.61 2.84 26.16
C MET A 6 3.58 1.33 25.98
N THR A 7 2.41 0.80 25.67
CA THR A 7 2.29 -0.59 25.19
C THR A 7 2.98 -0.76 23.85
N GLN A 8 3.32 -1.99 23.48
CA GLN A 8 3.95 -2.28 22.18
C GLN A 8 3.10 -1.79 20.99
N ALA A 9 1.78 -1.92 21.09
CA ALA A 9 0.87 -1.49 20.04
C ALA A 9 0.80 0.04 19.94
N GLU A 10 0.74 0.75 21.05
CA GLU A 10 0.76 2.22 21.08
C GLU A 10 2.06 2.78 20.54
N TYR A 11 3.19 2.18 20.97
CA TYR A 11 4.49 2.56 20.44
C TYR A 11 4.59 2.39 18.93
N ARG A 12 4.19 1.23 18.38
CA ARG A 12 4.20 1.00 16.93
C ARG A 12 3.37 2.02 16.18
N LYS A 13 2.18 2.35 16.68
CA LYS A 13 1.31 3.36 16.08
C LYS A 13 1.94 4.74 16.10
N ALA A 14 2.47 5.16 17.24
CA ALA A 14 3.16 6.44 17.40
C ALA A 14 4.40 6.55 16.50
N ALA A 15 5.19 5.49 16.40
CA ALA A 15 6.37 5.42 15.56
C ALA A 15 6.04 5.52 14.05
N VAL A 16 4.96 4.88 13.59
CA VAL A 16 4.48 5.01 12.21
C VAL A 16 4.10 6.46 11.90
N ASP A 17 3.32 7.08 12.77
CA ASP A 17 2.88 8.46 12.58
C ASP A 17 4.05 9.45 12.67
N ALA A 18 5.01 9.21 13.58
CA ALA A 18 6.23 9.99 13.70
C ALA A 18 7.08 9.95 12.41
N MET A 19 7.21 8.78 11.80
CA MET A 19 7.93 8.63 10.52
C MET A 19 7.23 9.37 9.38
N LEU A 20 5.91 9.31 9.31
CA LEU A 20 5.13 10.04 8.32
C LEU A 20 5.26 11.55 8.48
N LEU A 21 5.14 12.06 9.72
CA LEU A 21 5.34 13.48 10.04
C LEU A 21 6.76 13.94 9.69
N ARG A 22 7.76 13.11 9.97
CA ARG A 22 9.16 13.40 9.61
C ARG A 22 9.37 13.43 8.10
N ALA A 23 8.71 12.55 7.35
CA ALA A 23 8.73 12.52 5.89
C ALA A 23 7.92 13.66 5.25
N GLY A 24 7.27 14.51 6.03
CA GLY A 24 6.47 15.64 5.56
C GLY A 24 5.04 15.27 5.15
N VAL A 25 4.58 14.07 5.48
CA VAL A 25 3.21 13.63 5.22
C VAL A 25 2.28 14.21 6.28
N ASN A 26 1.17 14.80 5.89
CA ASN A 26 0.17 15.33 6.80
C ASN A 26 -0.63 14.20 7.46
N VAL A 27 -0.50 14.05 8.78
CA VAL A 27 -1.27 13.10 9.57
C VAL A 27 -2.32 13.88 10.36
N GLN A 28 -3.60 13.71 10.05
CA GLN A 28 -4.69 14.50 10.62
C GLN A 28 -4.87 14.31 12.13
N ASP A 29 -4.63 13.10 12.63
CA ASP A 29 -4.77 12.76 14.07
C ASP A 29 -3.61 11.84 14.48
N PRO A 30 -2.43 12.42 14.74
CA PRO A 30 -1.25 11.63 15.08
C PRO A 30 -1.43 10.95 16.44
N ALA A 31 -0.97 9.72 16.55
CA ALA A 31 -1.01 8.97 17.79
C ALA A 31 -0.22 9.70 18.89
N LYS A 32 -0.67 9.53 20.13
CA LYS A 32 0.00 10.12 21.30
C LYS A 32 1.50 9.78 21.33
N GLY A 33 2.35 10.78 21.41
CA GLY A 33 3.82 10.63 21.40
C GLY A 33 4.45 10.67 20.01
N ALA A 34 3.68 10.70 18.92
CA ALA A 34 4.21 10.73 17.56
C ALA A 34 5.00 12.03 17.28
N GLU A 35 4.49 13.17 17.70
CA GLU A 35 5.17 14.46 17.54
C GLU A 35 6.53 14.48 18.29
N GLU A 36 6.59 13.91 19.47
CA GLU A 36 7.82 13.84 20.25
C GLU A 36 8.85 12.90 19.61
N MET A 37 8.39 11.83 18.96
CA MET A 37 9.22 10.85 18.27
C MET A 37 9.62 11.32 16.86
N ARG A 38 9.07 12.39 16.34
CA ARG A 38 9.36 12.93 14.99
C ARG A 38 10.85 13.15 14.74
N GLY A 39 11.61 13.48 15.78
CA GLY A 39 13.06 13.68 15.69
C GLY A 39 13.90 12.41 15.65
N TYR A 40 13.29 11.22 15.79
CA TYR A 40 14.05 9.96 15.78
C TYR A 40 14.62 9.69 14.41
N SER A 41 15.92 9.34 14.40
CA SER A 41 16.54 8.78 13.20
C SER A 41 16.09 7.33 12.95
N LEU A 42 16.28 6.81 11.74
CA LEU A 42 16.05 5.39 11.43
C LEU A 42 16.86 4.48 12.37
N ARG A 43 18.04 4.94 12.75
CA ARG A 43 18.92 4.25 13.70
C ARG A 43 18.29 4.21 15.10
N ASP A 44 17.82 5.34 15.60
CA ASP A 44 17.21 5.43 16.94
C ASP A 44 15.93 4.58 17.00
N LEU A 45 15.13 4.63 15.93
CA LEU A 45 13.94 3.81 15.80
C LEU A 45 14.28 2.30 15.79
N ALA A 46 15.30 1.90 15.05
CA ALA A 46 15.74 0.50 15.02
C ALA A 46 16.22 0.02 16.39
N ILE A 47 17.03 0.84 17.08
CA ILE A 47 17.52 0.52 18.42
C ILE A 47 16.36 0.35 19.43
N GLU A 48 15.43 1.29 19.43
CA GLU A 48 14.27 1.24 20.34
C GLU A 48 13.38 0.03 20.05
N CYS A 49 13.11 -0.27 18.77
CA CYS A 49 12.35 -1.45 18.37
C CYS A 49 13.03 -2.75 18.80
N MET A 50 14.33 -2.88 18.54
CA MET A 50 15.09 -4.07 18.91
C MET A 50 15.18 -4.25 20.42
N ALA A 51 15.34 -3.16 21.16
CA ALA A 51 15.34 -3.20 22.62
C ALA A 51 13.98 -3.66 23.19
N ARG A 52 12.89 -3.18 22.62
CA ARG A 52 11.52 -3.59 22.98
C ARG A 52 11.19 -5.03 22.58
N ASP A 53 11.74 -5.48 21.45
CA ASP A 53 11.59 -6.86 20.97
C ASP A 53 12.51 -7.84 21.73
N GLY A 54 13.36 -7.34 22.69
CA GLY A 54 14.21 -8.16 23.54
C GLY A 54 15.51 -8.64 22.87
N VAL A 55 15.89 -8.04 21.74
CA VAL A 55 17.12 -8.41 21.01
C VAL A 55 18.39 -7.92 21.72
N GLY A 56 18.27 -6.87 22.54
CA GLY A 56 19.37 -6.33 23.32
C GLY A 56 18.91 -5.20 24.22
N THR A 57 19.81 -4.65 25.02
CA THR A 57 19.54 -3.42 25.78
C THR A 57 19.84 -2.21 24.92
N THR A 58 19.12 -1.11 25.13
CA THR A 58 19.36 0.17 24.43
C THR A 58 20.84 0.57 24.53
N THR A 59 21.45 0.41 25.69
CA THR A 59 22.87 0.73 25.90
C THR A 59 23.82 -0.15 25.07
N SER A 60 23.52 -1.44 24.95
CA SER A 60 24.35 -2.36 24.15
C SER A 60 24.23 -2.05 22.66
N LEU A 61 23.03 -1.78 22.18
CA LEU A 61 22.73 -1.45 20.78
C LEU A 61 23.34 -0.09 20.38
N LEU A 62 23.32 0.91 21.26
CA LEU A 62 23.96 2.21 21.01
C LEU A 62 25.48 2.12 20.87
N ARG A 63 26.13 1.14 21.52
CA ARG A 63 27.59 0.92 21.43
C ARG A 63 28.01 0.15 20.18
N MET A 64 27.07 -0.44 19.46
CA MET A 64 27.37 -1.16 18.22
C MET A 64 27.88 -0.20 17.13
N SER A 65 28.78 -0.71 16.27
CA SER A 65 29.15 0.02 15.05
C SER A 65 27.93 0.19 14.14
N LYS A 66 27.99 1.14 13.22
CA LYS A 66 26.90 1.35 12.25
C LYS A 66 26.64 0.10 11.40
N ASP A 67 27.68 -0.65 11.08
CA ASP A 67 27.59 -1.86 10.28
C ASP A 67 27.02 -3.05 11.05
N ASP A 68 27.42 -3.21 12.30
CA ASP A 68 26.87 -4.27 13.15
C ASP A 68 25.38 -4.02 13.44
N LEU A 69 25.03 -2.77 13.70
CA LEU A 69 23.64 -2.38 13.91
C LEU A 69 22.79 -2.60 12.65
N TRP A 70 23.33 -2.26 11.46
CA TRP A 70 22.66 -2.55 10.20
C TRP A 70 22.44 -4.05 10.00
N ASN A 71 23.46 -4.87 10.23
CA ASN A 71 23.34 -6.32 10.09
C ASN A 71 22.31 -6.89 11.06
N GLU A 72 22.26 -6.38 12.28
CA GLU A 72 21.24 -6.81 13.26
C GLU A 72 19.84 -6.34 12.85
N ALA A 73 19.69 -5.10 12.38
CA ALA A 73 18.42 -4.62 11.83
C ALA A 73 17.96 -5.46 10.62
N CYS A 74 18.89 -5.86 9.73
CA CYS A 74 18.57 -6.75 8.62
C CYS A 74 18.05 -8.11 9.08
N ARG A 75 18.55 -8.67 10.17
CA ARG A 75 18.05 -9.93 10.73
C ARG A 75 16.60 -9.79 11.17
N GLN A 76 16.18 -8.60 11.64
CA GLN A 76 14.80 -8.37 12.05
C GLN A 76 13.81 -8.47 10.88
N PHE A 77 14.22 -8.22 9.64
CA PHE A 77 13.34 -8.40 8.46
C PHE A 77 12.96 -9.87 8.20
N PHE A 78 13.70 -10.81 8.74
CA PHE A 78 13.35 -12.24 8.70
C PHE A 78 12.48 -12.68 9.87
N ASN A 79 12.26 -11.81 10.85
CA ASN A 79 11.41 -12.09 12.00
C ASN A 79 10.01 -11.46 11.78
N PRO A 80 8.95 -12.27 11.61
CA PRO A 80 7.62 -11.77 11.31
C PRO A 80 6.99 -10.94 12.44
N THR A 81 7.51 -11.06 13.66
CA THR A 81 6.99 -10.33 14.84
C THR A 81 7.76 -9.05 15.14
N ALA A 82 8.87 -8.81 14.46
CA ALA A 82 9.73 -7.65 14.71
C ALA A 82 9.00 -6.33 14.50
N ALA A 83 9.23 -5.37 15.40
CA ALA A 83 8.57 -4.08 15.36
C ALA A 83 9.12 -3.17 14.25
N PHE A 84 10.43 -3.15 14.05
CA PHE A 84 11.06 -2.23 13.10
C PHE A 84 10.60 -2.42 11.65
N PRO A 85 10.65 -3.63 11.05
CA PRO A 85 10.11 -3.84 9.71
C PRO A 85 8.61 -3.56 9.60
N ALA A 86 7.84 -3.91 10.63
CA ALA A 86 6.40 -3.68 10.63
C ALA A 86 6.05 -2.18 10.65
N ILE A 87 6.82 -1.35 11.33
CA ILE A 87 6.64 0.11 11.36
C ILE A 87 6.94 0.70 9.97
N LEU A 88 8.04 0.29 9.34
CA LEU A 88 8.40 0.75 7.99
C LEU A 88 7.33 0.39 6.96
N ASP A 89 6.88 -0.87 6.95
CA ASP A 89 5.83 -1.34 6.04
C ASP A 89 4.52 -0.58 6.24
N ASN A 90 4.10 -0.40 7.49
CA ASN A 90 2.88 0.33 7.81
C ASN A 90 2.96 1.82 7.45
N ALA A 91 4.12 2.47 7.61
CA ALA A 91 4.32 3.86 7.22
C ALA A 91 4.17 4.03 5.70
N ILE A 92 4.81 3.15 4.91
CA ILE A 92 4.71 3.16 3.45
C ILE A 92 3.26 2.90 3.01
N ARG A 93 2.61 1.87 3.55
CA ARG A 93 1.21 1.54 3.21
C ARG A 93 0.25 2.68 3.53
N LYS A 94 0.39 3.31 4.69
CA LYS A 94 -0.47 4.42 5.10
C LYS A 94 -0.31 5.62 4.14
N ASN A 95 0.92 5.91 3.73
CA ASN A 95 1.18 6.97 2.77
C ASN A 95 0.64 6.64 1.37
N ILE A 96 0.80 5.40 0.88
CA ILE A 96 0.21 4.96 -0.40
C ILE A 96 -1.30 5.16 -0.41
N VAL A 97 -2.00 4.74 0.65
CA VAL A 97 -3.45 4.91 0.76
C VAL A 97 -3.85 6.38 0.75
N GLN A 98 -3.12 7.24 1.46
CA GLN A 98 -3.38 8.66 1.48
C GLN A 98 -3.18 9.29 0.10
N MET A 99 -2.05 9.03 -0.56
CA MET A 99 -1.76 9.55 -1.89
C MET A 99 -2.77 9.06 -2.93
N TYR A 100 -3.19 7.79 -2.85
CA TYR A 100 -4.22 7.26 -3.73
C TYR A 100 -5.57 7.98 -3.58
N GLN A 101 -5.91 8.42 -2.36
CA GLN A 101 -7.13 9.19 -2.11
C GLN A 101 -7.05 10.63 -2.62
N GLU A 102 -5.84 11.21 -2.64
CA GLU A 102 -5.60 12.58 -3.11
C GLU A 102 -5.54 12.69 -4.64
N ILE A 103 -5.21 11.60 -5.34
CA ILE A 103 -5.13 11.60 -6.80
C ILE A 103 -6.53 11.48 -7.41
N PRO A 104 -6.98 12.46 -8.19
CA PRO A 104 -8.28 12.40 -8.83
C PRO A 104 -8.28 11.31 -9.90
N THR A 105 -9.10 10.29 -9.71
CA THR A 105 -9.27 9.20 -10.67
C THR A 105 -10.50 9.43 -11.53
N THR A 106 -10.36 9.38 -12.85
CA THR A 106 -11.45 9.58 -13.82
C THR A 106 -12.13 8.29 -14.22
N PHE A 107 -11.51 7.13 -13.97
CA PHE A 107 -12.04 5.84 -14.41
C PHE A 107 -13.41 5.51 -13.81
N GLN A 108 -13.73 6.04 -12.63
CA GLN A 108 -15.02 5.81 -11.97
C GLN A 108 -16.20 6.40 -12.75
N LEU A 109 -15.97 7.38 -13.64
CA LEU A 109 -16.99 8.02 -14.43
C LEU A 109 -17.50 7.13 -15.58
N TRP A 110 -16.66 6.20 -16.07
CA TRP A 110 -16.94 5.36 -17.23
C TRP A 110 -16.81 3.85 -16.96
N THR A 111 -16.50 3.45 -15.73
CA THR A 111 -16.43 2.05 -15.32
C THR A 111 -17.44 1.73 -14.24
N THR A 112 -17.87 0.47 -14.18
CA THR A 112 -18.76 -0.05 -13.13
C THR A 112 -18.01 -1.04 -12.25
N LYS A 113 -18.22 -0.95 -10.95
CA LYS A 113 -17.65 -1.92 -10.00
C LYS A 113 -18.40 -3.25 -10.13
N GLY A 114 -17.65 -4.33 -10.33
CA GLY A 114 -18.14 -5.71 -10.24
C GLY A 114 -17.44 -6.45 -9.10
N SER A 115 -18.02 -7.55 -8.65
CA SER A 115 -17.40 -8.47 -7.70
C SER A 115 -17.23 -9.83 -8.37
N VAL A 116 -16.10 -10.47 -8.11
CA VAL A 116 -15.79 -11.82 -8.58
C VAL A 116 -15.40 -12.65 -7.35
N SER A 117 -15.90 -13.89 -7.28
CA SER A 117 -15.71 -14.76 -6.11
C SER A 117 -14.40 -15.54 -6.14
N ASP A 118 -13.77 -15.64 -7.30
CA ASP A 118 -12.55 -16.42 -7.50
C ASP A 118 -11.61 -15.76 -8.52
N PHE A 119 -10.40 -16.29 -8.66
CA PHE A 119 -9.39 -15.84 -9.62
C PHE A 119 -9.52 -16.47 -11.01
N LYS A 120 -10.60 -17.20 -11.26
CA LYS A 120 -10.82 -17.82 -12.57
C LYS A 120 -11.26 -16.78 -13.58
N PRO A 121 -10.82 -16.89 -14.84
CA PRO A 121 -11.31 -16.02 -15.89
C PRO A 121 -12.82 -16.21 -16.05
N THR A 122 -13.56 -15.12 -16.14
CA THR A 122 -14.98 -15.15 -16.47
C THR A 122 -15.13 -15.60 -17.90
N LYS A 123 -15.69 -16.80 -18.10
CA LYS A 123 -15.96 -17.33 -19.43
C LYS A 123 -17.23 -16.70 -20.00
N ASP A 124 -17.13 -16.31 -21.26
CA ASP A 124 -18.22 -16.16 -22.20
C ASP A 124 -19.44 -15.35 -21.73
N HIS A 125 -19.22 -14.12 -21.36
CA HIS A 125 -20.32 -13.17 -21.35
C HIS A 125 -20.50 -12.64 -22.76
N SER A 126 -21.34 -13.33 -23.54
CA SER A 126 -21.87 -12.75 -24.77
C SER A 126 -22.97 -11.78 -24.44
N TYR A 127 -22.91 -10.58 -24.92
CA TYR A 127 -24.02 -9.65 -24.86
C TYR A 127 -24.24 -9.02 -26.22
N LEU A 128 -25.43 -8.53 -26.43
CA LEU A 128 -25.81 -7.80 -27.61
C LEU A 128 -25.02 -6.49 -27.66
N ALA A 129 -24.02 -6.43 -28.55
CA ALA A 129 -23.29 -5.21 -28.82
C ALA A 129 -23.99 -4.45 -29.94
N GLY A 130 -24.42 -3.28 -29.61
CA GLY A 130 -24.95 -2.34 -30.59
C GLY A 130 -26.24 -2.82 -31.24
N GLY A 131 -27.23 -2.10 -31.13
CA GLY A 131 -28.57 -2.18 -31.59
C GLY A 131 -28.97 -3.25 -32.59
N ALA A 132 -30.14 -3.71 -32.43
CA ALA A 132 -30.92 -4.22 -33.53
C ALA A 132 -30.73 -3.26 -34.73
N GLY A 133 -30.41 -3.81 -35.88
CA GLY A 133 -30.27 -3.02 -37.10
C GLY A 133 -31.42 -2.04 -37.31
N GLU A 134 -31.33 -1.19 -38.31
CA GLU A 134 -32.43 -0.26 -38.65
C GLU A 134 -33.75 -1.03 -38.80
N PHE A 135 -34.80 -0.48 -38.24
CA PHE A 135 -36.14 -1.03 -38.44
C PHE A 135 -36.45 -1.01 -39.94
N LEU A 136 -36.60 -2.18 -40.51
CA LEU A 136 -36.92 -2.32 -41.94
C LEU A 136 -38.40 -1.98 -42.15
N ARG A 137 -38.70 -1.26 -43.22
CA ARG A 137 -40.06 -0.91 -43.62
C ARG A 137 -40.84 -2.20 -43.95
N VAL A 138 -41.94 -2.40 -43.25
CA VAL A 138 -42.86 -3.51 -43.51
C VAL A 138 -43.74 -3.12 -44.70
N GLY A 139 -43.78 -3.96 -45.73
CA GLY A 139 -44.70 -3.76 -46.87
C GLY A 139 -46.14 -4.00 -46.49
N GLU A 140 -47.08 -3.65 -47.36
CA GLU A 140 -48.53 -3.84 -47.15
C GLU A 140 -48.91 -5.32 -46.87
N ASN A 141 -48.09 -6.27 -47.32
CA ASN A 141 -48.31 -7.70 -47.06
C ASN A 141 -47.85 -8.18 -45.68
N GLY A 142 -47.35 -7.30 -44.83
CA GLY A 142 -47.05 -7.58 -43.42
C GLY A 142 -45.90 -8.58 -43.15
N GLU A 143 -45.04 -8.88 -44.13
CA GLU A 143 -43.93 -9.78 -43.93
C GLU A 143 -42.82 -9.13 -43.09
N LEU A 144 -42.60 -9.66 -41.90
CA LEU A 144 -41.52 -9.26 -41.00
C LEU A 144 -40.27 -10.07 -41.33
N LYS A 145 -39.16 -9.40 -41.63
CA LYS A 145 -37.88 -10.07 -41.79
C LYS A 145 -37.22 -10.29 -40.43
N ALA A 146 -36.79 -11.54 -40.17
CA ALA A 146 -36.03 -11.86 -38.97
C ALA A 146 -34.67 -11.14 -39.01
N ASP A 147 -34.38 -10.41 -37.96
CA ASP A 147 -33.05 -9.84 -37.75
C ASP A 147 -32.22 -10.78 -36.82
N THR A 148 -30.94 -10.87 -37.13
CA THR A 148 -30.02 -11.63 -36.27
C THR A 148 -29.16 -10.62 -35.53
N PRO A 149 -29.39 -10.42 -34.21
CA PRO A 149 -28.59 -9.49 -33.46
C PRO A 149 -27.11 -9.89 -33.45
N LYS A 150 -26.26 -8.93 -33.70
CA LYS A 150 -24.80 -9.15 -33.64
C LYS A 150 -24.41 -9.33 -32.17
N THR A 151 -23.86 -10.48 -31.87
CA THR A 151 -23.25 -10.79 -30.56
C THR A 151 -21.75 -10.63 -30.65
N GLU A 152 -21.16 -9.85 -29.74
CA GLU A 152 -19.73 -9.77 -29.56
C GLU A 152 -19.35 -10.49 -28.28
N LEU A 153 -18.22 -11.20 -28.34
CA LEU A 153 -17.61 -11.80 -27.15
C LEU A 153 -16.86 -10.71 -26.37
N LEU A 154 -17.23 -10.52 -25.14
CA LEU A 154 -16.46 -9.67 -24.22
C LEU A 154 -15.06 -10.26 -23.98
N PRO A 155 -14.05 -9.41 -23.88
CA PRO A 155 -12.74 -9.86 -23.42
C PRO A 155 -12.89 -10.52 -22.04
N GLN A 156 -12.15 -11.59 -21.83
CA GLN A 156 -12.13 -12.28 -20.54
C GLN A 156 -11.67 -11.32 -19.44
N ARG A 157 -12.38 -11.37 -18.31
CA ARG A 157 -12.04 -10.61 -17.12
C ARG A 157 -11.49 -11.57 -16.09
N GLN A 158 -10.34 -11.24 -15.55
CA GLN A 158 -9.68 -12.01 -14.51
C GLN A 158 -9.15 -11.04 -13.44
N ILE A 159 -9.23 -11.45 -12.19
CA ILE A 159 -8.56 -10.76 -11.10
C ILE A 159 -7.17 -11.35 -10.95
N ASP A 160 -6.17 -10.51 -10.99
CA ASP A 160 -4.79 -10.86 -10.71
C ASP A 160 -4.30 -10.10 -9.48
N THR A 161 -3.35 -10.71 -8.77
CA THR A 161 -2.71 -10.06 -7.62
C THR A 161 -1.42 -9.40 -8.09
N PHE A 162 -1.34 -8.09 -7.92
CA PHE A 162 -0.14 -7.31 -8.21
C PHE A 162 0.53 -6.92 -6.90
N GLY A 163 1.83 -7.07 -6.83
CA GLY A 163 2.62 -6.70 -5.67
C GLY A 163 4.03 -6.27 -6.06
N ARG A 164 4.60 -5.39 -5.27
CA ARG A 164 6.01 -5.04 -5.35
C ARG A 164 6.65 -5.11 -3.98
N GLN A 165 7.91 -5.48 -3.96
CA GLN A 165 8.72 -5.51 -2.76
C GLN A 165 9.61 -4.27 -2.71
N PHE A 166 9.62 -3.61 -1.57
CA PHE A 166 10.54 -2.52 -1.27
C PHE A 166 11.72 -3.06 -0.48
N SER A 167 12.89 -2.56 -0.80
CA SER A 167 14.10 -2.85 -0.03
C SER A 167 14.73 -1.55 0.42
N MET A 168 15.08 -1.47 1.70
CA MET A 168 15.85 -0.37 2.23
C MET A 168 17.34 -0.67 2.04
N THR A 169 18.08 0.28 1.47
CA THR A 169 19.53 0.13 1.28
C THR A 169 20.27 0.44 2.57
N ARG A 170 21.49 -0.14 2.72
CA ARG A 170 22.39 0.19 3.82
C ARG A 170 22.69 1.69 3.88
N GLN A 171 22.86 2.33 2.71
CA GLN A 171 23.13 3.77 2.64
C GLN A 171 21.97 4.59 3.17
N ALA A 172 20.73 4.29 2.79
CA ALA A 172 19.54 4.97 3.29
C ALA A 172 19.41 4.86 4.82
N PHE A 173 19.73 3.70 5.39
CA PHE A 173 19.74 3.51 6.84
C PHE A 173 20.82 4.33 7.54
N ILE A 174 22.07 4.31 7.01
CA ILE A 174 23.21 5.01 7.63
C ILE A 174 23.09 6.53 7.48
N ASN A 175 22.59 6.99 6.32
CA ASN A 175 22.39 8.42 6.01
C ASN A 175 21.08 8.96 6.57
N ASP A 176 20.25 8.08 7.16
CA ASP A 176 18.97 8.47 7.72
C ASP A 176 18.01 9.09 6.68
N GLU A 177 18.03 8.53 5.48
CA GLU A 177 17.16 8.97 4.39
C GLU A 177 15.75 8.41 4.55
N VAL A 178 14.78 9.29 4.77
CA VAL A 178 13.35 8.92 4.89
C VAL A 178 12.56 9.19 3.61
N GLY A 179 13.21 9.70 2.57
CA GLY A 179 12.58 10.04 1.28
C GLY A 179 11.88 8.85 0.62
N PHE A 180 12.34 7.61 0.87
CA PHE A 180 11.69 6.43 0.34
C PHE A 180 10.23 6.27 0.80
N ILE A 181 9.83 6.89 1.92
CA ILE A 181 8.45 6.85 2.42
C ILE A 181 7.53 7.70 1.53
N THR A 182 8.04 8.77 0.93
CA THR A 182 7.27 9.69 0.09
C THR A 182 7.47 9.47 -1.40
N GLU A 183 8.69 9.19 -1.84
CA GLU A 183 9.03 9.02 -3.25
C GLU A 183 8.43 7.74 -3.84
N MET A 184 8.55 6.63 -3.12
CA MET A 184 8.04 5.34 -3.60
C MET A 184 6.52 5.30 -3.75
N PRO A 185 5.72 5.76 -2.77
CA PRO A 185 4.27 5.84 -2.93
C PRO A 185 3.84 6.70 -4.10
N GLY A 186 4.51 7.83 -4.36
CA GLY A 186 4.22 8.71 -5.46
C GLY A 186 4.40 8.09 -6.85
N LEU A 187 5.21 7.03 -6.97
CA LEU A 187 5.39 6.28 -8.20
C LEU A 187 4.29 5.23 -8.44
N TYR A 188 3.49 4.90 -7.42
CA TYR A 188 2.50 3.80 -7.45
C TYR A 188 1.06 4.26 -7.20
N ALA A 189 0.86 5.49 -6.80
CA ALA A 189 -0.45 6.11 -6.68
C ALA A 189 -0.87 6.70 -8.03
#